data_21ab21019a7d2456366d302e7e1c1dde
#
_entry.id   21ab21019a7d2456366d302e7e1c1dde
#
_cell.length_a   1.000
_cell.length_b   1.000
_cell.length_c   1.000
_cell.angle_alpha   90.00
_cell.angle_beta   90.00
_cell.angle_gamma   90.00
#
_symmetry.space_group_name_H-M   'P 1'
#
loop_
_entity.id
_entity.type
_entity.pdbx_description
1 polymer ?
#
loop_
_entity_poly.entity_id
_entity_poly.type
_entity_poly.pdbx_seq_one_letter_code
_entity_poly.pdbx_strand_id
1 'polypeptide(L)'
;ADDRRATLDRHTKRFRSALADAGFDLVPGETPIIPVMLHDAVKTQGMAKALQDKGVLVSAFSFPVVPKGKARIRTQMSAGLSDDNISFAIDAFISAGKDLGAI
;
A
#
# COMPACT_ATOMS: atom_id res chain seq x y z
N ALA A 1 16.04 18.86 -8.41
CA ALA A 1 15.20 18.93 -7.22
C ALA A 1 13.73 18.86 -7.59
N ASP A 2 13.31 19.71 -8.53
CA ASP A 2 11.90 19.78 -8.92
C ASP A 2 11.43 18.49 -9.61
N ASP A 3 12.29 17.89 -10.41
CA ASP A 3 11.97 16.65 -11.11
C ASP A 3 11.72 15.49 -10.16
N ARG A 4 12.50 15.40 -9.09
CA ARG A 4 12.32 14.34 -8.09
C ARG A 4 11.01 14.50 -7.34
N ARG A 5 10.66 15.74 -7.00
CA ARG A 5 9.41 16.04 -6.30
C ARG A 5 8.21 15.73 -7.21
N ALA A 6 8.28 16.13 -8.48
CA ALA A 6 7.23 15.84 -9.44
C ALA A 6 7.06 14.34 -9.65
N THR A 7 8.16 13.59 -9.72
CA THR A 7 8.14 12.14 -9.85
C THR A 7 7.49 11.50 -8.63
N LEU A 8 7.86 11.95 -7.42
CA LEU A 8 7.27 11.42 -6.18
C LEU A 8 5.77 11.69 -6.12
N ASP A 9 5.34 12.90 -6.48
CA ASP A 9 3.92 13.25 -6.50
C ASP A 9 3.16 12.39 -7.51
N ARG A 10 3.74 12.15 -8.68
CA ARG A 10 3.12 11.31 -9.71
C ARG A 10 2.97 9.86 -9.22
N HIS A 11 4.00 9.30 -8.61
CA HIS A 11 3.94 7.95 -8.04
C HIS A 11 2.89 7.85 -6.94
N THR A 12 2.84 8.83 -6.06
CA THR A 12 1.89 8.87 -4.95
C THR A 12 0.45 8.88 -5.47
N LYS A 13 0.15 9.77 -6.39
CA LYS A 13 -1.19 9.88 -6.98
C LYS A 13 -1.58 8.62 -7.72
N ARG A 14 -0.68 8.08 -8.50
CA ARG A 14 -0.94 6.87 -9.27
C ARG A 14 -1.25 5.68 -8.36
N PHE A 15 -0.44 5.48 -7.34
CA PHE A 15 -0.62 4.37 -6.41
C PHE A 15 -1.94 4.50 -5.64
N ARG A 16 -2.23 5.70 -5.11
CA ARG A 16 -3.49 5.94 -4.41
C ARG A 16 -4.70 5.69 -5.29
N SER A 17 -4.69 6.24 -6.51
CA SER A 17 -5.82 6.07 -7.43
C SER A 17 -6.04 4.61 -7.80
N ALA A 18 -4.97 3.89 -8.10
CA ALA A 18 -5.08 2.49 -8.51
C ALA A 18 -5.62 1.61 -7.39
N LEU A 19 -5.15 1.80 -6.15
CA LEU A 19 -5.63 1.00 -5.02
C LEU A 19 -7.06 1.39 -4.63
N ALA A 20 -7.40 2.67 -4.67
CA ALA A 20 -8.76 3.12 -4.40
C ALA A 20 -9.75 2.55 -5.43
N ASP A 21 -9.38 2.60 -6.70
CA ASP A 21 -10.22 2.06 -7.79
C ASP A 21 -10.39 0.54 -7.66
N ALA A 22 -9.40 -0.15 -7.13
CA ALA A 22 -9.47 -1.59 -6.93
C ALA A 22 -10.36 -1.99 -5.73
N GLY A 23 -10.68 -1.04 -4.85
CA GLY A 23 -11.55 -1.28 -3.71
C GLY A 23 -10.88 -1.25 -2.36
N PHE A 24 -9.61 -0.88 -2.29
CA PHE A 24 -8.90 -0.74 -1.01
C PHE A 24 -9.35 0.52 -0.27
N ASP A 25 -9.37 0.42 1.06
CA ASP A 25 -9.68 1.53 1.95
C ASP A 25 -8.38 2.23 2.35
N LEU A 26 -8.16 3.42 1.82
CA LEU A 26 -6.95 4.20 2.07
C LEU A 26 -7.24 5.34 3.03
N VAL A 27 -6.25 5.66 3.87
CA VAL A 27 -6.32 6.89 4.66
C VAL A 27 -6.17 8.07 3.70
N PRO A 28 -7.13 9.02 3.69
CA PRO A 28 -7.05 10.16 2.77
C PRO A 28 -5.81 11.00 3.03
N GLY A 29 -5.31 11.64 1.97
CA GLY A 29 -4.16 12.51 2.06
C GLY A 29 -3.37 12.57 0.77
N GLU A 30 -2.32 13.36 0.77
CA GLU A 30 -1.46 13.55 -0.40
C GLU A 30 -0.01 13.18 -0.12
N THR A 31 0.27 12.65 1.09
CA THR A 31 1.63 12.31 1.48
C THR A 31 2.12 11.05 0.77
N PRO A 32 3.45 10.90 0.61
CA PRO A 32 4.03 9.68 0.03
C PRO A 32 3.82 8.43 0.88
N ILE A 33 3.49 8.59 2.15
CA ILE A 33 3.14 7.46 3.03
C ILE A 33 1.65 7.18 2.84
N ILE A 34 1.34 5.96 2.38
CA ILE A 34 -0.02 5.57 2.04
C ILE A 34 -0.44 4.39 2.91
N PRO A 35 -1.21 4.64 3.97
CA PRO A 35 -1.74 3.54 4.78
C PRO A 35 -2.93 2.88 4.07
N VAL A 36 -2.89 1.56 3.97
CA VAL A 36 -3.97 0.75 3.39
C VAL A 36 -4.68 0.06 4.56
N MET A 37 -5.92 0.44 4.83
CA MET A 37 -6.67 -0.06 5.97
C MET A 37 -7.28 -1.42 5.64
N LEU A 38 -6.95 -2.42 6.44
CA LEU A 38 -7.50 -3.77 6.29
C LEU A 38 -8.40 -4.16 7.46
N HIS A 39 -8.29 -3.42 8.58
CA HIS A 39 -9.13 -3.54 9.77
C HIS A 39 -8.93 -4.84 10.55
N ASP A 40 -8.63 -5.95 9.90
CA ASP A 40 -8.45 -7.25 10.52
C ASP A 40 -6.95 -7.59 10.63
N ALA A 41 -6.51 -7.98 11.83
CA ALA A 41 -5.10 -8.27 12.08
C ALA A 41 -4.60 -9.47 11.27
N VAL A 42 -5.41 -10.52 11.16
CA VAL A 42 -5.02 -11.73 10.44
C VAL A 42 -4.84 -11.43 8.95
N LYS A 43 -5.80 -10.72 8.35
CA LYS A 43 -5.71 -10.31 6.94
C LYS A 43 -4.51 -9.40 6.70
N THR A 44 -4.26 -8.48 7.63
CA THR A 44 -3.13 -7.53 7.53
C THR A 44 -1.81 -8.28 7.51
N GLN A 45 -1.61 -9.21 8.44
CA GLN A 45 -0.38 -10.00 8.50
C GLN A 45 -0.22 -10.90 7.28
N GLY A 46 -1.30 -11.54 6.85
CA GLY A 46 -1.30 -12.41 5.67
C GLY A 46 -0.97 -11.64 4.41
N MET A 47 -1.55 -10.45 4.25
CA MET A 47 -1.29 -9.61 3.09
C MET A 47 0.13 -9.07 3.08
N ALA A 48 0.65 -8.64 4.24
CA ALA A 48 2.03 -8.18 4.35
C ALA A 48 3.01 -9.30 3.94
N LYS A 49 2.77 -10.52 4.41
CA LYS A 49 3.61 -11.67 4.05
C LYS A 49 3.55 -11.95 2.55
N ALA A 50 2.35 -11.95 1.97
CA ALA A 50 2.18 -12.19 0.54
C ALA A 50 2.92 -11.14 -0.31
N LEU A 51 2.85 -9.87 0.11
CA LEU A 51 3.54 -8.80 -0.59
C LEU A 51 5.04 -8.89 -0.44
N GLN A 52 5.53 -9.20 0.77
CA GLN A 52 6.96 -9.37 1.02
C GLN A 52 7.53 -10.54 0.24
N ASP A 53 6.78 -11.64 0.13
CA ASP A 53 7.18 -12.80 -0.67
C ASP A 53 7.32 -12.45 -2.16
N LYS A 54 6.57 -11.46 -2.62
CA LYS A 54 6.65 -10.96 -4.00
C LYS A 54 7.74 -9.88 -4.18
N GLY A 55 8.38 -9.48 -3.09
CA GLY A 55 9.44 -8.46 -3.13
C GLY A 55 8.93 -7.04 -2.92
N VAL A 56 7.70 -6.85 -2.47
CA VAL A 56 7.15 -5.52 -2.18
C VAL A 56 7.37 -5.22 -0.70
N LEU A 57 8.13 -4.17 -0.41
CA LEU A 57 8.46 -3.79 0.96
C LEU A 57 7.31 -3.01 1.59
N VAL A 58 6.71 -3.58 2.63
CA VAL A 58 5.61 -2.96 3.37
C VAL A 58 5.79 -3.22 4.86
N SER A 59 5.12 -2.41 5.68
CA SER A 59 5.10 -2.59 7.13
C SER A 59 3.65 -2.82 7.58
N ALA A 60 3.43 -3.84 8.40
CA ALA A 60 2.11 -4.16 8.93
C ALA A 60 1.99 -3.65 10.37
N PHE A 61 0.85 -3.05 10.69
CA PHE A 61 0.54 -2.57 12.03
C PHE A 61 -0.80 -3.12 12.48
N SER A 62 -0.82 -3.71 13.67
CA SER A 62 -2.04 -4.24 14.27
C SER A 62 -2.00 -4.00 15.79
N PHE A 63 -3.09 -4.35 16.48
CA PHE A 63 -3.13 -4.22 17.93
C PHE A 63 -1.96 -5.00 18.56
N PRO A 64 -1.27 -4.46 19.59
CA PRO A 64 -1.59 -3.24 20.33
C PRO A 64 -0.92 -1.96 19.80
N VAL A 65 -0.12 -2.02 18.72
CA VAL A 65 0.53 -0.84 18.15
C VAL A 65 -0.51 0.16 17.63
N VAL A 66 -1.58 -0.37 17.06
CA VAL A 66 -2.75 0.42 16.65
C VAL A 66 -3.99 -0.17 17.35
N PRO A 67 -5.10 0.59 17.50
CA PRO A 67 -6.31 0.06 18.11
C PRO A 67 -6.88 -1.14 17.36
N LYS A 68 -7.61 -2.01 18.07
CA LYS A 68 -8.32 -3.13 17.45
C LYS A 68 -9.26 -2.61 16.36
N GLY A 69 -9.32 -3.32 15.23
CA GLY A 69 -10.13 -2.92 14.09
C GLY A 69 -9.48 -1.86 13.23
N LYS A 70 -8.26 -1.43 13.55
CA LYS A 70 -7.52 -0.40 12.81
C LYS A 70 -6.24 -0.95 12.18
N ALA A 71 -6.13 -2.27 12.03
CA ALA A 71 -4.96 -2.88 11.40
C ALA A 71 -4.77 -2.37 9.97
N ARG A 72 -3.52 -2.15 9.61
CA ARG A 72 -3.19 -1.52 8.32
C ARG A 72 -1.82 -1.93 7.82
N ILE A 73 -1.63 -1.79 6.51
CA ILE A 73 -0.33 -1.88 5.87
C ILE A 73 0.10 -0.48 5.48
N ARG A 74 1.31 -0.11 5.84
CA ARG A 74 1.87 1.18 5.44
C ARG A 74 2.82 0.97 4.27
N THR A 75 2.60 1.76 3.21
CA THR A 75 3.50 1.84 2.06
C THR A 75 4.11 3.23 2.02
N GLN A 76 5.26 3.33 1.39
CA GLN A 76 5.92 4.63 1.22
C GLN A 76 6.44 4.74 -0.21
N MET A 77 6.00 5.78 -0.89
CA MET A 77 6.46 6.08 -2.24
C MET A 77 7.81 6.80 -2.20
N SER A 78 8.58 6.65 -3.26
CA SER A 78 9.89 7.26 -3.40
C SER A 78 10.11 7.70 -4.85
N ALA A 79 10.81 8.79 -5.03
CA ALA A 79 11.21 9.25 -6.35
C ALA A 79 12.20 8.29 -7.02
N GLY A 80 12.87 7.44 -6.23
CA GLY A 80 13.80 6.46 -6.74
C GLY A 80 13.15 5.22 -7.35
N LEU A 81 11.84 5.04 -7.17
CA LEU A 81 11.11 3.93 -7.77
C LEU A 81 10.84 4.24 -9.24
N SER A 82 10.92 3.21 -10.09
CA SER A 82 10.55 3.33 -11.49
C SER A 82 9.05 3.18 -11.67
N ASP A 83 8.54 3.58 -12.84
CA ASP A 83 7.14 3.35 -13.19
C ASP A 83 6.82 1.86 -13.19
N ASP A 84 7.75 1.00 -13.60
CA ASP A 84 7.59 -0.45 -13.58
C ASP A 84 7.49 -0.97 -12.14
N ASN A 85 8.28 -0.41 -11.21
CA ASN A 85 8.18 -0.77 -9.79
C ASN A 85 6.80 -0.45 -9.24
N ILE A 86 6.25 0.71 -9.61
CA ILE A 86 4.93 1.13 -9.15
C ILE A 86 3.86 0.19 -9.74
N SER A 87 3.95 -0.12 -11.03
CA SER A 87 3.03 -1.07 -11.67
C SER A 87 3.07 -2.44 -10.99
N PHE A 88 4.26 -2.92 -10.70
CA PHE A 88 4.45 -4.21 -10.04
C PHE A 88 3.81 -4.21 -8.64
N ALA A 89 4.03 -3.15 -7.88
CA ALA A 89 3.46 -3.02 -6.54
C ALA A 89 1.93 -2.97 -6.58
N ILE A 90 1.36 -2.21 -7.51
CA ILE A 90 -0.10 -2.12 -7.68
C ILE A 90 -0.67 -3.51 -7.99
N ASP A 91 -0.08 -4.21 -8.95
CA ASP A 91 -0.56 -5.55 -9.33
C ASP A 91 -0.44 -6.54 -8.18
N ALA A 92 0.64 -6.46 -7.41
CA ALA A 92 0.85 -7.32 -6.25
C ALA A 92 -0.21 -7.08 -5.17
N PHE A 93 -0.53 -5.81 -4.90
CA PHE A 93 -1.57 -5.45 -3.93
C PHE A 93 -2.93 -5.97 -4.37
N ILE A 94 -3.29 -5.77 -5.62
CA ILE A 94 -4.58 -6.21 -6.15
C ILE A 94 -4.69 -7.73 -6.09
N SER A 95 -3.65 -8.45 -6.52
CA SER A 95 -3.64 -9.90 -6.50
C SER A 95 -3.76 -10.45 -5.08
N ALA A 96 -2.94 -9.95 -4.16
CA ALA A 96 -2.98 -10.38 -2.77
C ALA A 96 -4.31 -10.01 -2.11
N GLY A 97 -4.85 -8.84 -2.41
CA GLY A 97 -6.13 -8.40 -1.87
C GLY A 97 -7.28 -9.28 -2.28
N LYS A 98 -7.30 -9.70 -3.53
CA LYS A 98 -8.32 -10.63 -4.03
C LYS A 98 -8.18 -12.01 -3.41
N ASP A 99 -6.95 -12.52 -3.33
CA ASP A 99 -6.69 -13.86 -2.78
C ASP A 99 -7.10 -13.96 -1.31
N LEU A 100 -6.93 -12.89 -0.55
CA LEU A 100 -7.21 -12.88 0.89
C LEU A 100 -8.59 -12.33 1.22
N GLY A 101 -9.36 -11.95 0.23
CA GLY A 101 -10.69 -11.39 0.47
C GLY A 101 -10.68 -9.99 1.04
N ALA A 102 -9.60 -9.23 0.84
CA ALA A 102 -9.51 -7.85 1.31
C ALA A 102 -10.24 -6.87 0.38
N ILE A 103 -10.43 -7.27 -0.85
CA ILE A 103 -11.21 -6.51 -1.84
C ILE A 103 -12.13 -7.40 -2.64
#